data_e1cbb9fd075bd2b08b85bbf3a02194ad
#
_entry.id   e1cbb9fd075bd2b08b85bbf3a02194ad
#
_cell.length_a   1.000
_cell.length_b   1.000
_cell.length_c   1.000
_cell.angle_alpha   90.00
_cell.angle_beta   90.00
_cell.angle_gamma   90.00
#
_symmetry.space_group_name_H-M   'P 1'
#
loop_
_entity.id
_entity.type
_entity.pdbx_description
1 polymer ?
#
loop_
_entity_poly.entity_id
_entity_poly.type
_entity_poly.pdbx_seq_one_letter_code
_entity_poly.pdbx_strand_id
1 'polypeptide(L)'
;LMDEPFSGLDPLIRRQMRAELSTLQQEIQKTIIFITHDLDEAITVGDRIAIMRDGEIIQLGTPEEIYSSPATSFVARFVGFENFIHGTLENSGKKLQFVAEKGGVRIPISECSIPEQSSVVVALRPDGLELRASESRKKGIPGKVKVATYLGKGYRHLVETELGELIADTKDEMFAAHTNVIVIPKSESMILLSTNND
;
A
#
# COMPACT_ATOMS: atom_id res chain seq x y z
N LEU A 1 13.94 17.60 -20.29
CA LEU A 1 13.92 17.54 -18.82
C LEU A 1 12.87 18.52 -18.32
N MET A 2 11.96 18.04 -17.49
CA MET A 2 10.93 18.83 -16.82
C MET A 2 11.04 18.57 -15.31
N ASP A 3 11.14 19.64 -14.54
CA ASP A 3 11.28 19.59 -13.09
C ASP A 3 10.03 20.20 -12.47
N GLU A 4 9.22 19.37 -11.82
CA GLU A 4 7.92 19.72 -11.20
C GLU A 4 7.02 20.65 -12.04
N PRO A 5 6.77 20.34 -13.33
CA PRO A 5 6.12 21.30 -14.25
C PRO A 5 4.66 21.59 -13.91
N PHE A 6 4.02 20.81 -13.07
CA PHE A 6 2.64 21.02 -12.63
C PHE A 6 2.54 21.56 -11.19
N SER A 7 3.68 21.87 -10.56
CA SER A 7 3.74 22.49 -9.25
C SER A 7 3.02 23.85 -9.27
N GLY A 8 2.17 24.10 -8.26
CA GLY A 8 1.41 25.34 -8.16
C GLY A 8 0.14 25.45 -9.03
N LEU A 9 -0.18 24.45 -9.87
CA LEU A 9 -1.44 24.39 -10.59
C LEU A 9 -2.58 23.88 -9.70
N ASP A 10 -3.79 24.40 -9.92
CA ASP A 10 -4.97 23.83 -9.28
C ASP A 10 -5.27 22.40 -9.77
N PRO A 11 -6.02 21.59 -9.00
CA PRO A 11 -6.21 20.16 -9.31
C PRO A 11 -6.90 19.90 -10.66
N LEU A 12 -7.76 20.79 -11.13
CA LEU A 12 -8.48 20.62 -12.40
C LEU A 12 -7.54 20.84 -13.58
N ILE A 13 -6.81 21.95 -13.56
CA ILE A 13 -5.81 22.29 -14.59
C ILE A 13 -4.69 21.26 -14.62
N ARG A 14 -4.22 20.81 -13.45
CA ARG A 14 -3.20 19.77 -13.35
C ARG A 14 -3.64 18.47 -14.04
N ARG A 15 -4.88 18.02 -13.85
CA ARG A 15 -5.42 16.82 -14.53
C ARG A 15 -5.46 17.01 -16.04
N GLN A 16 -5.86 18.18 -16.52
CA GLN A 16 -5.91 18.50 -17.95
C GLN A 16 -4.51 18.50 -18.56
N MET A 17 -3.56 19.17 -17.91
CA MET A 17 -2.17 19.24 -18.37
C MET A 17 -1.47 17.89 -18.43
N ARG A 18 -1.74 16.98 -17.47
CA ARG A 18 -1.25 15.59 -17.52
C ARG A 18 -1.73 14.88 -18.80
N ALA A 19 -3.02 14.98 -19.11
CA ALA A 19 -3.58 14.34 -20.29
C ALA A 19 -2.97 14.91 -21.59
N GLU A 20 -2.80 16.23 -21.67
CA GLU A 20 -2.17 16.90 -22.82
C GLU A 20 -0.70 16.50 -22.99
N LEU A 21 0.06 16.42 -21.88
CA LEU A 21 1.47 15.99 -21.93
C LEU A 21 1.60 14.54 -22.39
N SER A 22 0.73 13.65 -21.92
CA SER A 22 0.73 12.24 -22.34
C SER A 22 0.44 12.12 -23.85
N THR A 23 -0.52 12.88 -24.38
CA THR A 23 -0.82 12.93 -25.82
C THR A 23 0.36 13.47 -26.62
N LEU A 24 0.95 14.57 -26.17
CA LEU A 24 2.10 15.18 -26.83
C LEU A 24 3.31 14.23 -26.88
N GLN A 25 3.57 13.50 -25.77
CA GLN A 25 4.67 12.53 -25.72
C GLN A 25 4.48 11.42 -26.76
N GLN A 26 3.26 10.92 -26.92
CA GLN A 26 2.93 9.91 -27.94
C GLN A 26 3.14 10.42 -29.38
N GLU A 27 2.84 11.70 -29.63
CA GLU A 27 3.01 12.31 -30.93
C GLU A 27 4.48 12.56 -31.31
N ILE A 28 5.25 13.12 -30.35
CA ILE A 28 6.64 13.52 -30.65
C ILE A 28 7.64 12.37 -30.49
N GLN A 29 7.29 11.30 -29.79
CA GLN A 29 8.12 10.09 -29.55
C GLN A 29 9.56 10.41 -29.09
N LYS A 30 9.72 11.40 -28.22
CA LYS A 30 10.99 11.79 -27.63
C LYS A 30 11.08 11.33 -26.19
N THR A 31 12.28 10.97 -25.76
CA THR A 31 12.55 10.69 -24.36
C THR A 31 12.42 11.97 -23.54
N ILE A 32 11.54 11.95 -22.55
CA ILE A 32 11.31 13.03 -21.61
C ILE A 32 11.68 12.50 -20.21
N ILE A 33 12.51 13.26 -19.50
CA ILE A 33 12.72 13.04 -18.07
C ILE A 33 11.83 14.04 -17.34
N PHE A 34 10.95 13.49 -16.50
CA PHE A 34 9.94 14.23 -15.76
C PHE A 34 10.15 14.00 -14.26
N ILE A 35 10.40 15.05 -13.51
CA ILE A 35 10.60 14.99 -12.05
C ILE A 35 9.32 15.50 -11.37
N THR A 36 8.81 14.73 -10.44
CA THR A 36 7.63 15.07 -9.62
C THR A 36 7.68 14.35 -8.28
N HIS A 37 7.04 14.91 -7.28
CA HIS A 37 6.75 14.26 -6.00
C HIS A 37 5.33 13.67 -5.94
N ASP A 38 4.53 13.83 -7.00
CA ASP A 38 3.16 13.34 -7.10
C ASP A 38 3.14 11.98 -7.82
N LEU A 39 2.76 10.93 -7.10
CA LEU A 39 2.69 9.57 -7.63
C LEU A 39 1.67 9.45 -8.79
N ASP A 40 0.52 10.15 -8.68
CA ASP A 40 -0.50 10.12 -9.72
C ASP A 40 0.02 10.71 -11.02
N GLU A 41 0.90 11.73 -10.95
CA GLU A 41 1.57 12.30 -12.11
C GLU A 41 2.52 11.27 -12.73
N ALA A 42 3.38 10.67 -11.91
CA ALA A 42 4.34 9.68 -12.37
C ALA A 42 3.65 8.47 -13.03
N ILE A 43 2.58 7.94 -12.43
CA ILE A 43 1.82 6.81 -12.97
C ILE A 43 1.09 7.18 -14.27
N THR A 44 0.55 8.40 -14.37
CA THR A 44 -0.28 8.80 -15.52
C THR A 44 0.55 9.11 -16.76
N VAL A 45 1.74 9.67 -16.58
CA VAL A 45 2.56 10.22 -17.68
C VAL A 45 3.74 9.32 -18.03
N GLY A 46 4.30 8.59 -17.04
CA GLY A 46 5.56 7.88 -17.21
C GLY A 46 5.40 6.47 -17.79
N ASP A 47 6.22 6.13 -18.80
CA ASP A 47 6.40 4.74 -19.25
C ASP A 47 7.24 3.94 -18.23
N ARG A 48 8.14 4.62 -17.53
CA ARG A 48 8.97 4.07 -16.45
C ARG A 48 9.09 5.07 -15.30
N ILE A 49 9.09 4.57 -14.09
CA ILE A 49 9.21 5.36 -12.86
C ILE A 49 10.50 4.98 -12.14
N ALA A 50 11.30 5.96 -11.77
CA ALA A 50 12.42 5.83 -10.87
C ALA A 50 12.06 6.44 -9.51
N ILE A 51 11.98 5.63 -8.46
CA ILE A 51 11.83 6.11 -7.08
C ILE A 51 13.22 6.41 -6.52
N MET A 52 13.41 7.65 -6.09
CA MET A 52 14.69 8.12 -5.56
C MET A 52 14.59 8.46 -4.07
N ARG A 53 15.67 8.21 -3.33
CA ARG A 53 15.87 8.62 -1.95
C ARG A 53 17.34 8.95 -1.73
N ASP A 54 17.61 10.07 -1.11
CA ASP A 54 18.97 10.51 -0.75
C ASP A 54 19.98 10.51 -1.94
N GLY A 55 19.47 10.81 -3.15
CA GLY A 55 20.27 10.86 -4.38
C GLY A 55 20.47 9.51 -5.08
N GLU A 56 19.95 8.42 -4.53
CA GLU A 56 20.04 7.06 -5.10
C GLU A 56 18.70 6.59 -5.67
N ILE A 57 18.75 5.80 -6.74
CA ILE A 57 17.56 5.13 -7.29
C ILE A 57 17.31 3.86 -6.48
N ILE A 58 16.21 3.85 -5.71
CA ILE A 58 15.80 2.71 -4.89
C ILE A 58 15.09 1.65 -5.72
N GLN A 59 14.25 2.08 -6.66
CA GLN A 59 13.57 1.18 -7.58
C GLN A 59 13.33 1.87 -8.91
N LEU A 60 13.44 1.10 -9.99
CA LEU A 60 13.14 1.53 -11.36
C LEU A 60 12.28 0.45 -12.02
N GLY A 61 11.13 0.83 -12.57
CA GLY A 61 10.20 -0.11 -13.21
C GLY A 61 9.10 0.60 -13.98
N THR A 62 8.17 -0.18 -14.52
CA THR A 62 6.92 0.35 -15.05
C THR A 62 6.01 0.84 -13.91
N PRO A 63 5.03 1.72 -14.17
CA PRO A 63 4.04 2.12 -13.16
C PRO A 63 3.39 0.93 -12.45
N GLU A 64 3.04 -0.12 -13.20
CA GLU A 64 2.42 -1.32 -12.66
C GLU A 64 3.36 -2.11 -11.73
N GLU A 65 4.63 -2.28 -12.11
CA GLU A 65 5.65 -2.94 -11.28
C GLU A 65 5.89 -2.17 -9.98
N ILE A 66 6.06 -0.85 -10.05
CA ILE A 66 6.28 0.01 -8.88
C ILE A 66 5.08 -0.07 -7.91
N TYR A 67 3.86 -0.05 -8.46
CA TYR A 67 2.64 -0.05 -7.68
C TYR A 67 2.32 -1.42 -7.05
N SER A 68 2.53 -2.52 -7.79
CA SER A 68 2.14 -3.87 -7.37
C SER A 68 3.25 -4.63 -6.64
N SER A 69 4.52 -4.30 -6.92
CA SER A 69 5.69 -5.04 -6.43
C SER A 69 6.78 -4.09 -5.91
N PRO A 70 6.47 -3.25 -4.90
CA PRO A 70 7.48 -2.38 -4.30
C PRO A 70 8.60 -3.19 -3.66
N ALA A 71 9.85 -2.77 -3.90
CA ALA A 71 11.03 -3.51 -3.47
C ALA A 71 11.40 -3.29 -1.98
N THR A 72 10.97 -2.17 -1.40
CA THR A 72 11.28 -1.79 -0.01
C THR A 72 10.06 -1.21 0.68
N SER A 73 10.08 -1.12 2.02
CA SER A 73 9.02 -0.45 2.79
C SER A 73 8.92 1.03 2.45
N PHE A 74 10.03 1.66 2.05
CA PHE A 74 10.01 3.05 1.58
C PHE A 74 9.16 3.20 0.32
N VAL A 75 9.42 2.37 -0.71
CA VAL A 75 8.62 2.39 -1.95
C VAL A 75 7.18 2.01 -1.67
N ALA A 76 6.94 0.99 -0.85
CA ALA A 76 5.58 0.58 -0.46
C ALA A 76 4.79 1.73 0.17
N ARG A 77 5.39 2.49 1.10
CA ARG A 77 4.74 3.68 1.69
C ARG A 77 4.42 4.73 0.63
N PHE A 78 5.34 4.97 -0.29
CA PHE A 78 5.16 5.94 -1.36
C PHE A 78 3.98 5.58 -2.28
N VAL A 79 3.77 4.28 -2.55
CA VAL A 79 2.65 3.79 -3.39
C VAL A 79 1.38 3.43 -2.60
N GLY A 80 1.24 3.90 -1.36
CA GLY A 80 -0.01 3.87 -0.62
C GLY A 80 -0.23 2.65 0.28
N PHE A 81 0.82 1.88 0.61
CA PHE A 81 0.72 0.94 1.72
C PHE A 81 0.87 1.71 3.03
N GLU A 82 -0.10 1.56 3.92
CA GLU A 82 -0.13 2.30 5.19
C GLU A 82 -0.05 1.37 6.42
N ASN A 83 -0.35 0.09 6.25
CA ASN A 83 -0.25 -0.90 7.31
C ASN A 83 1.02 -1.73 7.14
N PHE A 84 1.89 -1.74 8.15
CA PHE A 84 3.14 -2.48 8.17
C PHE A 84 3.22 -3.33 9.43
N ILE A 85 3.17 -4.65 9.28
CA ILE A 85 3.12 -5.61 10.37
C ILE A 85 4.44 -6.40 10.35
N HIS A 86 5.25 -6.22 11.37
CA HIS A 86 6.52 -6.94 11.54
C HIS A 86 6.29 -8.36 12.04
N GLY A 87 7.09 -9.29 11.56
CA GLY A 87 7.00 -10.69 11.95
C GLY A 87 8.07 -11.57 11.33
N THR A 88 7.87 -12.86 11.43
CA THR A 88 8.77 -13.89 10.90
C THR A 88 8.02 -14.87 10.01
N LEU A 89 8.73 -15.47 9.06
CA LEU A 89 8.21 -16.57 8.27
C LEU A 89 8.52 -17.90 8.98
N GLU A 90 7.48 -18.66 9.29
CA GLU A 90 7.58 -19.99 9.90
C GLU A 90 6.97 -21.06 9.00
N ASN A 91 7.58 -22.24 9.00
CA ASN A 91 7.02 -23.40 8.34
C ASN A 91 6.13 -24.18 9.30
N SER A 92 4.86 -24.31 8.99
CA SER A 92 3.91 -25.12 9.74
C SER A 92 3.54 -26.36 8.92
N GLY A 93 4.44 -27.34 8.91
CA GLY A 93 4.31 -28.56 8.11
C GLY A 93 4.52 -28.31 6.61
N LYS A 94 3.44 -28.28 5.81
CA LYS A 94 3.51 -28.05 4.35
C LYS A 94 3.14 -26.62 3.93
N LYS A 95 2.89 -25.70 4.89
CA LYS A 95 2.42 -24.34 4.58
C LYS A 95 3.31 -23.32 5.27
N LEU A 96 3.75 -22.35 4.48
CA LEU A 96 4.44 -21.18 4.99
C LEU A 96 3.42 -20.25 5.67
N GLN A 97 3.78 -19.71 6.83
CA GLN A 97 2.96 -18.79 7.60
C GLN A 97 3.78 -17.58 8.02
N PHE A 98 3.19 -16.42 7.92
CA PHE A 98 3.67 -15.23 8.60
C PHE A 98 3.18 -15.26 10.05
N VAL A 99 4.08 -15.03 10.98
CA VAL A 99 3.79 -14.92 12.42
C VAL A 99 4.14 -13.52 12.87
N ALA A 100 3.12 -12.75 13.24
CA ALA A 100 3.31 -11.38 13.68
C ALA A 100 4.03 -11.33 15.05
N GLU A 101 4.95 -10.39 15.21
CA GLU A 101 5.67 -10.16 16.48
C GLU A 101 4.72 -9.79 17.62
N LYS A 102 3.70 -8.98 17.30
CA LYS A 102 2.65 -8.60 18.25
C LYS A 102 1.43 -9.51 18.06
N GLY A 103 0.76 -9.86 19.16
CA GLY A 103 -0.48 -10.65 19.14
C GLY A 103 -0.33 -12.10 18.68
N GLY A 104 0.82 -12.51 18.15
CA GLY A 104 1.06 -13.87 17.67
C GLY A 104 0.13 -14.31 16.53
N VAL A 105 -0.48 -13.38 15.83
CA VAL A 105 -1.39 -13.65 14.71
C VAL A 105 -0.65 -14.36 13.60
N ARG A 106 -1.26 -15.44 13.09
CA ARG A 106 -0.71 -16.27 12.01
C ARG A 106 -1.50 -16.06 10.73
N ILE A 107 -0.80 -15.66 9.66
CA ILE A 107 -1.41 -15.45 8.35
C ILE A 107 -0.79 -16.46 7.37
N PRO A 108 -1.60 -17.32 6.73
CA PRO A 108 -1.11 -18.24 5.70
C PRO A 108 -0.55 -17.47 4.51
N ILE A 109 0.63 -17.89 4.03
CA ILE A 109 1.27 -17.34 2.84
C ILE A 109 1.27 -18.40 1.74
N SER A 110 0.76 -18.05 0.57
CA SER A 110 0.61 -18.99 -0.54
C SER A 110 1.93 -19.24 -1.27
N GLU A 111 2.70 -18.19 -1.54
CA GLU A 111 3.99 -18.23 -2.23
C GLU A 111 4.90 -17.12 -1.69
N CYS A 112 6.18 -17.43 -1.50
CA CYS A 112 7.17 -16.47 -1.06
C CYS A 112 8.57 -16.90 -1.53
N SER A 113 9.33 -15.94 -2.07
CA SER A 113 10.75 -16.14 -2.42
C SER A 113 11.71 -15.82 -1.28
N ILE A 114 11.20 -15.31 -0.15
CA ILE A 114 12.01 -14.96 1.03
C ILE A 114 12.28 -16.24 1.83
N PRO A 115 13.53 -16.47 2.28
CA PRO A 115 13.87 -17.67 3.07
C PRO A 115 13.06 -17.76 4.37
N GLU A 116 12.84 -19.00 4.82
CA GLU A 116 12.25 -19.27 6.14
C GLU A 116 13.09 -18.66 7.27
N GLN A 117 12.43 -18.39 8.40
CA GLN A 117 13.02 -17.74 9.59
C GLN A 117 13.57 -16.32 9.35
N SER A 118 13.29 -15.73 8.18
CA SER A 118 13.63 -14.34 7.92
C SER A 118 12.67 -13.40 8.65
N SER A 119 13.21 -12.31 9.17
CA SER A 119 12.40 -11.18 9.60
C SER A 119 11.80 -10.50 8.38
N VAL A 120 10.49 -10.35 8.36
CA VAL A 120 9.74 -9.78 7.25
C VAL A 120 8.70 -8.79 7.73
N VAL A 121 8.27 -7.94 6.82
CA VAL A 121 7.16 -7.03 7.03
C VAL A 121 6.04 -7.40 6.06
N VAL A 122 4.85 -7.65 6.59
CA VAL A 122 3.63 -7.68 5.79
C VAL A 122 3.14 -6.25 5.62
N ALA A 123 3.06 -5.78 4.39
CA ALA A 123 2.49 -4.48 4.07
C ALA A 123 1.14 -4.65 3.37
N LEU A 124 0.18 -3.80 3.77
CA LEU A 124 -1.18 -3.78 3.24
C LEU A 124 -1.65 -2.35 2.97
N ARG A 125 -2.39 -2.16 1.89
CA ARG A 125 -3.14 -0.93 1.67
C ARG A 125 -4.38 -0.88 2.56
N PRO A 126 -4.91 0.31 2.87
CA PRO A 126 -6.15 0.45 3.65
C PRO A 126 -7.36 -0.28 3.06
N ASP A 127 -7.51 -0.31 1.75
CA ASP A 127 -8.57 -1.01 1.02
C ASP A 127 -8.35 -2.54 0.95
N GLY A 128 -7.14 -2.99 1.28
CA GLY A 128 -6.77 -4.40 1.45
C GLY A 128 -7.25 -5.02 2.76
N LEU A 129 -7.88 -4.25 3.64
CA LEU A 129 -8.47 -4.71 4.88
C LEU A 129 -10.00 -4.67 4.80
N GLU A 130 -10.65 -5.81 5.00
CA GLU A 130 -12.10 -5.90 5.14
C GLU A 130 -12.47 -5.72 6.63
N LEU A 131 -13.41 -4.82 6.92
CA LEU A 131 -13.99 -4.69 8.25
C LEU A 131 -15.35 -5.40 8.32
N ARG A 132 -15.61 -6.09 9.41
CA ARG A 132 -16.89 -6.73 9.72
C ARG A 132 -17.30 -6.44 11.14
N ALA A 133 -18.59 -6.38 11.39
CA ALA A 133 -19.09 -6.33 12.77
C ALA A 133 -18.61 -7.54 13.58
N SER A 134 -18.37 -7.36 14.88
CA SER A 134 -17.80 -8.40 15.76
C SER A 134 -18.66 -9.66 15.88
N GLU A 135 -19.94 -9.59 15.56
CA GLU A 135 -20.86 -10.74 15.51
C GLU A 135 -20.63 -11.64 14.27
N SER A 136 -19.76 -11.24 13.35
CA SER A 136 -19.44 -12.03 12.17
C SER A 136 -18.79 -13.36 12.56
N ARG A 137 -19.24 -14.45 11.91
CA ARG A 137 -18.62 -15.78 12.06
C ARG A 137 -17.29 -15.92 11.30
N LYS A 138 -16.85 -14.90 10.57
CA LYS A 138 -15.56 -14.92 9.85
C LYS A 138 -14.41 -14.82 10.85
N LYS A 139 -13.38 -15.62 10.62
CA LYS A 139 -12.13 -15.54 11.37
C LYS A 139 -11.34 -14.31 10.90
N GLY A 140 -10.81 -13.54 11.83
CA GLY A 140 -10.00 -12.36 11.56
C GLY A 140 -9.41 -11.83 12.85
N ILE A 141 -8.85 -10.65 12.82
CA ILE A 141 -8.18 -9.99 13.93
C ILE A 141 -9.21 -9.12 14.67
N PRO A 142 -9.50 -9.38 15.93
CA PRO A 142 -10.39 -8.53 16.71
C PRO A 142 -9.81 -7.12 16.84
N GLY A 143 -10.66 -6.11 16.71
CA GLY A 143 -10.25 -4.72 16.84
C GLY A 143 -11.36 -3.82 17.32
N LYS A 144 -11.00 -2.59 17.67
CA LYS A 144 -11.92 -1.54 18.09
C LYS A 144 -11.65 -0.28 17.26
N VAL A 145 -12.69 0.25 16.63
CA VAL A 145 -12.57 1.50 15.86
C VAL A 145 -12.28 2.65 16.81
N LYS A 146 -11.18 3.36 16.57
CA LYS A 146 -10.82 4.61 17.29
C LYS A 146 -11.43 5.83 16.62
N VAL A 147 -11.28 5.89 15.30
CA VAL A 147 -11.72 7.03 14.50
C VAL A 147 -12.31 6.52 13.20
N ALA A 148 -13.38 7.16 12.72
CA ALA A 148 -13.93 6.98 11.40
C ALA A 148 -14.02 8.33 10.71
N THR A 149 -13.50 8.44 9.48
CA THR A 149 -13.44 9.67 8.69
C THR A 149 -14.04 9.43 7.31
N TYR A 150 -14.92 10.31 6.86
CA TYR A 150 -15.46 10.27 5.50
C TYR A 150 -14.46 10.85 4.50
N LEU A 151 -14.14 10.11 3.44
CA LEU A 151 -13.17 10.48 2.40
C LEU A 151 -13.81 10.93 1.08
N GLY A 152 -15.12 11.20 1.06
CA GLY A 152 -15.83 11.53 -0.18
C GLY A 152 -16.24 10.31 -1.02
N LYS A 153 -15.49 9.22 -0.97
CA LYS A 153 -15.75 7.98 -1.74
C LYS A 153 -15.90 6.73 -0.84
N GLY A 154 -16.03 6.94 0.46
CA GLY A 154 -16.08 5.89 1.47
C GLY A 154 -15.57 6.40 2.81
N TYR A 155 -15.23 5.50 3.69
CA TYR A 155 -14.83 5.81 5.05
C TYR A 155 -13.48 5.19 5.36
N ARG A 156 -12.61 5.97 6.02
CA ARG A 156 -11.35 5.50 6.59
C ARG A 156 -11.52 5.26 8.08
N HIS A 157 -11.09 4.11 8.55
CA HIS A 157 -11.16 3.72 9.95
C HIS A 157 -9.76 3.49 10.50
N LEU A 158 -9.45 4.11 11.64
CA LEU A 158 -8.32 3.74 12.47
C LEU A 158 -8.80 2.71 13.49
N VAL A 159 -8.27 1.51 13.41
CA VAL A 159 -8.70 0.37 14.23
C VAL A 159 -7.55 -0.06 15.14
N GLU A 160 -7.78 -0.04 16.44
CA GLU A 160 -6.86 -0.59 17.44
C GLU A 160 -7.03 -2.11 17.50
N THR A 161 -5.94 -2.85 17.34
CA THR A 161 -5.89 -4.32 17.36
C THR A 161 -4.73 -4.82 18.20
N GLU A 162 -4.65 -6.13 18.41
CA GLU A 162 -3.48 -6.77 19.03
C GLU A 162 -2.18 -6.63 18.22
N LEU A 163 -2.28 -6.36 16.90
CA LEU A 163 -1.13 -6.06 16.02
C LEU A 163 -0.68 -4.60 16.12
N GLY A 164 -1.42 -3.75 16.77
CA GLY A 164 -1.28 -2.30 16.80
C GLY A 164 -2.41 -1.60 16.06
N GLU A 165 -2.19 -0.37 15.67
CA GLU A 165 -3.17 0.42 14.91
C GLU A 165 -3.12 0.03 13.43
N LEU A 166 -4.30 -0.28 12.86
CA LEU A 166 -4.48 -0.57 11.44
C LEU A 166 -5.43 0.44 10.82
N ILE A 167 -5.14 0.82 9.59
CA ILE A 167 -5.96 1.73 8.77
C ILE A 167 -6.72 0.90 7.75
N ALA A 168 -8.05 1.00 7.75
CA ALA A 168 -8.90 0.27 6.83
C ALA A 168 -9.89 1.23 6.13
N ASP A 169 -9.99 1.10 4.80
CA ASP A 169 -10.93 1.86 3.99
C ASP A 169 -12.12 0.98 3.58
N THR A 170 -13.34 1.49 3.80
CA THR A 170 -14.59 0.85 3.39
C THR A 170 -15.33 1.77 2.40
N LYS A 171 -16.06 1.17 1.44
CA LYS A 171 -16.80 1.96 0.45
C LYS A 171 -18.12 2.47 1.00
N ASP A 172 -18.95 1.58 1.51
CA ASP A 172 -20.38 1.85 1.79
C ASP A 172 -20.72 1.75 3.28
N GLU A 173 -19.88 1.11 4.09
CA GLU A 173 -20.15 0.82 5.49
C GLU A 173 -19.27 1.67 6.42
N MET A 174 -19.90 2.43 7.30
CA MET A 174 -19.24 3.21 8.35
C MET A 174 -19.37 2.49 9.69
N PHE A 175 -18.25 2.18 10.31
CA PHE A 175 -18.20 1.71 11.70
C PHE A 175 -17.87 2.90 12.59
N ALA A 176 -18.80 3.26 13.47
CA ALA A 176 -18.63 4.38 14.38
C ALA A 176 -17.46 4.16 15.37
N ALA A 177 -16.92 5.24 15.92
CA ALA A 177 -15.91 5.15 16.97
C ALA A 177 -16.39 4.27 18.13
N HIS A 178 -15.50 3.50 18.69
CA HIS A 178 -15.71 2.52 19.78
C HIS A 178 -16.47 1.24 19.37
N THR A 179 -16.86 1.07 18.11
CA THR A 179 -17.44 -0.19 17.62
C THR A 179 -16.39 -1.30 17.61
N ASN A 180 -16.76 -2.48 18.10
CA ASN A 180 -15.92 -3.68 17.97
C ASN A 180 -16.10 -4.28 16.58
N VAL A 181 -15.00 -4.58 15.92
CA VAL A 181 -14.93 -5.10 14.57
C VAL A 181 -13.99 -6.29 14.46
N ILE A 182 -14.13 -7.04 13.39
CA ILE A 182 -13.15 -8.03 12.93
C ILE A 182 -12.45 -7.47 11.71
N VAL A 183 -11.13 -7.38 11.75
CA VAL A 183 -10.27 -6.98 10.63
C VAL A 183 -9.81 -8.22 9.90
N ILE A 184 -10.05 -8.28 8.59
CA ILE A 184 -9.72 -9.43 7.75
C ILE A 184 -8.82 -8.96 6.62
N PRO A 185 -7.51 -9.31 6.65
CA PRO A 185 -6.61 -9.04 5.53
C PRO A 185 -7.03 -9.82 4.29
N LYS A 186 -7.10 -9.16 3.14
CA LYS A 186 -7.30 -9.80 1.84
C LYS A 186 -5.97 -10.32 1.33
N SER A 187 -5.87 -11.61 1.06
CA SER A 187 -4.61 -12.27 0.68
C SER A 187 -3.97 -11.66 -0.58
N GLU A 188 -4.79 -11.27 -1.54
CA GLU A 188 -4.36 -10.62 -2.79
C GLU A 188 -3.82 -9.20 -2.62
N SER A 189 -4.06 -8.59 -1.47
CA SER A 189 -3.64 -7.21 -1.16
C SER A 189 -2.43 -7.14 -0.23
N MET A 190 -1.87 -8.31 0.13
CA MET A 190 -0.69 -8.40 0.99
C MET A 190 0.57 -8.50 0.16
N ILE A 191 1.59 -7.76 0.54
CA ILE A 191 2.95 -7.97 0.07
C ILE A 191 3.87 -8.29 1.25
N LEU A 192 4.91 -9.08 0.96
CA LEU A 192 5.97 -9.43 1.90
C LEU A 192 7.23 -8.66 1.51
N LEU A 193 7.79 -7.95 2.46
CA LEU A 193 9.03 -7.20 2.31
C LEU A 193 10.09 -7.76 3.25
N SER A 194 11.33 -7.86 2.77
CA SER A 194 12.47 -8.21 3.62
C SER A 194 12.88 -6.99 4.45
N THR A 195 13.13 -7.18 5.74
CA THR A 195 13.65 -6.11 6.60
C THR A 195 15.11 -5.73 6.28
N ASN A 196 15.82 -6.54 5.49
CA ASN A 196 17.24 -6.29 5.15
C ASN A 196 17.43 -5.25 4.04
N ASN A 197 16.36 -4.78 3.41
CA ASN A 197 16.40 -3.85 2.26
C ASN A 197 15.85 -2.44 2.59
N ASP A 198 15.62 -2.12 3.85
CA ASP A 198 15.09 -0.81 4.29
C ASP A 198 16.15 0.20 4.69
#